data_114f2256d918227ab47699553971b991
#
_entry.id   114f2256d918227ab47699553971b991
#
_cell.length_a   1.000
_cell.length_b   1.000
_cell.length_c   1.000
_cell.angle_alpha   90.00
_cell.angle_beta   90.00
_cell.angle_gamma   90.00
#
_symmetry.space_group_name_H-M   'P 1'
#
loop_
_entity.id
_entity.type
_entity.pdbx_description
1 polymer ?
#
loop_
_entity_poly.entity_id
_entity_poly.type
_entity_poly.pdbx_seq_one_letter_code
_entity_poly.pdbx_strand_id
1 'polypeptide(L)'
;SQLRPGMTTDRLVIPIYQGEHNAEGSNAIYNDHVTNIIITGDDVPALIPANSDLDITVKVDRSQMMTVEVIFPVIGETVEKEIDVNQRSGVNEDDLDERLNEAKRKLRNLQSTNGVEEHEISEAQSMLKDIIGRFDGEKGSEDGKMHLLADLRRTFLKLKETENAHEWDTLETELREEFDRMEKANNDLGMSLI
;
A
#
# COMPACT_ATOMS: atom_id res chain seq x y z
N SER A 1 -11.41 -12.39 -10.09
CA SER A 1 -12.82 -12.35 -10.58
C SER A 1 -12.84 -12.65 -12.06
N GLN A 2 -13.95 -13.17 -12.55
CA GLN A 2 -14.22 -13.33 -13.99
C GLN A 2 -15.13 -12.18 -14.44
N LEU A 3 -15.08 -11.81 -15.72
CA LEU A 3 -16.00 -10.86 -16.32
C LEU A 3 -16.84 -11.58 -17.38
N ARG A 4 -18.14 -11.65 -17.18
CA ARG A 4 -19.10 -12.24 -18.13
C ARG A 4 -19.78 -11.12 -18.90
N PRO A 5 -19.83 -11.16 -20.24
CA PRO A 5 -20.49 -10.15 -21.07
C PRO A 5 -21.91 -9.84 -20.59
N GLY A 6 -22.24 -8.56 -20.48
CA GLY A 6 -23.56 -8.10 -20.05
C GLY A 6 -23.86 -8.22 -18.55
N MET A 7 -22.87 -8.63 -17.73
CA MET A 7 -23.04 -8.75 -16.28
C MET A 7 -22.41 -7.57 -15.54
N THR A 8 -23.20 -6.59 -15.16
CA THR A 8 -22.76 -5.41 -14.39
C THR A 8 -22.27 -5.74 -12.97
N THR A 9 -22.67 -6.91 -12.45
CA THR A 9 -22.23 -7.41 -11.13
C THR A 9 -20.82 -7.98 -11.14
N ASP A 10 -20.35 -8.44 -12.31
CA ASP A 10 -18.98 -8.89 -12.46
C ASP A 10 -18.07 -7.64 -12.60
N ARG A 11 -17.11 -7.49 -11.70
CA ARG A 11 -16.28 -6.29 -11.62
C ARG A 11 -14.81 -6.62 -11.52
N LEU A 12 -14.01 -5.90 -12.30
CA LEU A 12 -12.58 -5.74 -12.12
C LEU A 12 -12.35 -4.32 -11.60
N VAL A 13 -11.75 -4.20 -10.43
CA VAL A 13 -11.39 -2.91 -9.84
C VAL A 13 -9.88 -2.77 -9.87
N ILE A 14 -9.40 -1.72 -10.53
CA ILE A 14 -7.97 -1.38 -10.63
C ILE A 14 -7.78 -0.07 -9.86
N PRO A 15 -7.27 -0.11 -8.62
CA PRO A 15 -7.02 1.09 -7.85
C PRO A 15 -5.77 1.81 -8.38
N ILE A 16 -5.88 3.11 -8.59
CA ILE A 16 -4.77 3.97 -9.00
C ILE A 16 -4.29 4.75 -7.76
N TYR A 17 -3.00 4.69 -7.53
CA TYR A 17 -2.34 5.40 -6.44
C TYR A 17 -1.30 6.36 -6.98
N GLN A 18 -1.09 7.46 -6.26
CA GLN A 18 0.00 8.40 -6.46
C GLN A 18 0.94 8.32 -5.26
N GLY A 19 2.22 8.14 -5.49
CA GLY A 19 3.25 8.06 -4.45
C GLY A 19 4.48 8.86 -4.78
N GLU A 20 5.36 9.03 -3.79
CA GLU A 20 6.67 9.62 -4.01
C GLU A 20 7.58 8.65 -4.78
N HIS A 21 8.42 9.22 -5.66
CA HIS A 21 9.21 8.50 -6.66
C HIS A 21 10.20 7.47 -6.09
N ASN A 22 10.50 7.51 -4.79
CA ASN A 22 11.47 6.63 -4.13
C ASN A 22 10.85 5.49 -3.30
N ALA A 23 9.56 5.25 -3.43
CA ALA A 23 8.88 4.18 -2.71
C ALA A 23 9.08 2.84 -3.43
N GLU A 24 10.33 2.36 -3.56
CA GLU A 24 10.63 1.03 -4.08
C GLU A 24 9.85 -0.04 -3.30
N GLY A 25 9.04 -0.82 -4.01
CA GLY A 25 8.24 -1.90 -3.42
C GLY A 25 7.21 -1.43 -2.39
N SER A 26 6.86 -0.14 -2.40
CA SER A 26 5.87 0.36 -1.45
C SER A 26 4.53 -0.30 -1.66
N ASN A 27 4.03 -0.91 -0.63
CA ASN A 27 2.64 -1.32 -0.56
C ASN A 27 1.76 -0.08 -0.84
N ALA A 28 0.72 -0.25 -1.66
CA ALA A 28 -0.25 0.79 -2.03
C ALA A 28 -0.79 1.60 -0.83
N ILE A 29 -0.74 1.02 0.36
CA ILE A 29 -1.17 1.62 1.63
C ILE A 29 -0.41 2.91 2.00
N TYR A 30 0.83 3.07 1.51
CA TYR A 30 1.66 4.25 1.77
C TYR A 30 1.44 5.37 0.76
N ASN A 31 0.68 5.11 -0.30
CA ASN A 31 0.43 6.02 -1.39
C ASN A 31 -0.97 6.64 -1.31
N ASP A 32 -1.13 7.82 -1.89
CA ASP A 32 -2.43 8.46 -2.00
C ASP A 32 -3.30 7.73 -3.03
N HIS A 33 -4.46 7.27 -2.61
CA HIS A 33 -5.46 6.74 -3.54
C HIS A 33 -6.01 7.88 -4.39
N VAL A 34 -5.89 7.76 -5.70
CA VAL A 34 -6.39 8.76 -6.66
C VAL A 34 -7.80 8.40 -7.09
N THR A 35 -7.99 7.18 -7.60
CA THR A 35 -9.27 6.71 -8.12
C THR A 35 -9.28 5.20 -8.30
N ASN A 36 -10.46 4.64 -8.55
CA ASN A 36 -10.64 3.26 -8.96
C ASN A 36 -11.13 3.21 -10.41
N ILE A 37 -10.45 2.42 -11.23
CA ILE A 37 -10.96 2.06 -12.56
C ILE A 37 -11.83 0.84 -12.38
N ILE A 38 -13.09 0.93 -12.79
CA ILE A 38 -14.04 -0.17 -12.71
C ILE A 38 -14.36 -0.62 -14.13
N ILE A 39 -14.07 -1.88 -14.42
CA ILE A 39 -14.45 -2.56 -15.64
C ILE A 39 -15.47 -3.62 -15.26
N THR A 40 -16.58 -3.63 -15.96
CA THR A 40 -17.68 -4.57 -15.74
C THR A 40 -17.85 -5.51 -16.93
N GLY A 41 -18.76 -6.47 -16.82
CA GLY A 41 -19.11 -7.34 -17.94
C GLY A 41 -19.74 -6.59 -19.12
N ASP A 42 -20.26 -5.38 -18.92
CA ASP A 42 -20.78 -4.54 -20.01
C ASP A 42 -19.66 -3.90 -20.87
N ASP A 43 -18.47 -3.77 -20.30
CA ASP A 43 -17.31 -3.18 -20.99
C ASP A 43 -16.59 -4.22 -21.88
N VAL A 44 -16.92 -5.50 -21.79
CA VAL A 44 -16.22 -6.57 -22.50
C VAL A 44 -17.18 -7.39 -23.39
N PRO A 45 -16.79 -7.71 -24.64
CA PRO A 45 -17.65 -8.43 -25.58
C PRO A 45 -17.63 -9.96 -25.37
N ALA A 46 -16.64 -10.48 -24.63
CA ALA A 46 -16.46 -11.91 -24.42
C ALA A 46 -16.07 -12.22 -22.97
N LEU A 47 -16.22 -13.48 -22.57
CA LEU A 47 -15.85 -13.94 -21.23
C LEU A 47 -14.34 -13.75 -20.98
N ILE A 48 -14.00 -13.04 -19.91
CA ILE A 48 -12.66 -12.98 -19.36
C ILE A 48 -12.60 -13.93 -18.15
N PRO A 49 -11.85 -15.03 -18.23
CA PRO A 49 -11.68 -15.95 -17.11
C PRO A 49 -11.00 -15.27 -15.91
N ALA A 50 -11.23 -15.81 -14.71
CA ALA A 50 -10.47 -15.38 -13.55
C ALA A 50 -8.97 -15.68 -13.74
N ASN A 51 -8.11 -14.79 -13.23
CA ASN A 51 -6.64 -14.87 -13.34
C ASN A 51 -6.10 -14.78 -14.78
N SER A 52 -6.87 -14.20 -15.72
CA SER A 52 -6.33 -13.81 -17.03
C SER A 52 -5.31 -12.68 -16.87
N ASP A 53 -4.28 -12.71 -17.73
CA ASP A 53 -3.31 -11.62 -17.83
C ASP A 53 -3.96 -10.34 -18.32
N LEU A 54 -3.45 -9.21 -17.86
CA LEU A 54 -3.88 -7.86 -18.20
C LEU A 54 -2.66 -7.00 -18.50
N ASP A 55 -2.72 -6.24 -19.59
CA ASP A 55 -1.76 -5.18 -19.85
C ASP A 55 -2.44 -3.83 -19.59
N ILE A 56 -1.84 -3.01 -18.73
CA ILE A 56 -2.40 -1.73 -18.33
C ILE A 56 -1.45 -0.61 -18.73
N THR A 57 -1.96 0.33 -19.52
CA THR A 57 -1.24 1.55 -19.90
C THR A 57 -1.96 2.76 -19.31
N VAL A 58 -1.22 3.56 -18.54
CA VAL A 58 -1.73 4.81 -17.96
C VAL A 58 -1.04 5.98 -18.64
N LYS A 59 -1.82 6.90 -19.21
CA LYS A 59 -1.36 8.14 -19.81
C LYS A 59 -1.97 9.32 -19.05
N VAL A 60 -1.15 10.30 -18.69
CA VAL A 60 -1.61 11.53 -18.03
C VAL A 60 -1.21 12.70 -18.92
N ASP A 61 -2.18 13.51 -19.30
CA ASP A 61 -1.95 14.69 -20.11
C ASP A 61 -1.61 15.94 -19.26
N ARG A 62 -1.29 17.05 -19.93
CA ARG A 62 -0.96 18.33 -19.25
C ARG A 62 -2.16 18.94 -18.51
N SER A 63 -3.37 18.53 -18.84
CA SER A 63 -4.61 18.97 -18.21
C SER A 63 -4.97 18.12 -17.00
N GLN A 64 -4.10 17.16 -16.61
CA GLN A 64 -4.33 16.18 -15.55
C GLN A 64 -5.50 15.21 -15.86
N MET A 65 -5.87 15.09 -17.13
CA MET A 65 -6.74 13.99 -17.56
C MET A 65 -5.92 12.71 -17.67
N MET A 66 -6.42 11.66 -17.05
CA MET A 66 -5.82 10.34 -17.09
C MET A 66 -6.59 9.45 -18.05
N THR A 67 -5.91 8.88 -19.03
CA THR A 67 -6.45 7.82 -19.88
C THR A 67 -5.84 6.50 -19.48
N VAL A 68 -6.67 5.52 -19.21
CA VAL A 68 -6.23 4.17 -18.87
C VAL A 68 -6.73 3.20 -19.90
N GLU A 69 -5.79 2.54 -20.57
CA GLU A 69 -6.03 1.46 -21.51
C GLU A 69 -5.79 0.13 -20.81
N VAL A 70 -6.80 -0.73 -20.77
CA VAL A 70 -6.68 -2.08 -20.24
C VAL A 70 -6.87 -3.07 -21.37
N ILE A 71 -5.81 -3.78 -21.71
CA ILE A 71 -5.78 -4.79 -22.77
C ILE A 71 -6.03 -6.16 -22.14
N PHE A 72 -6.92 -6.91 -22.73
CA PHE A 72 -7.21 -8.31 -22.37
C PHE A 72 -6.64 -9.24 -23.44
N PRO A 73 -5.39 -9.73 -23.31
CA PRO A 73 -4.74 -10.54 -24.34
C PRO A 73 -5.52 -11.81 -24.70
N VAL A 74 -6.24 -12.37 -23.71
CA VAL A 74 -7.03 -13.62 -23.89
C VAL A 74 -8.14 -13.48 -24.94
N ILE A 75 -8.65 -12.26 -25.16
CA ILE A 75 -9.70 -11.99 -26.15
C ILE A 75 -9.26 -10.96 -27.21
N GLY A 76 -8.07 -10.37 -27.06
CA GLY A 76 -7.51 -9.37 -27.99
C GLY A 76 -8.23 -8.02 -27.95
N GLU A 77 -8.93 -7.71 -26.87
CA GLU A 77 -9.73 -6.47 -26.74
C GLU A 77 -9.05 -5.47 -25.81
N THR A 78 -9.37 -4.20 -26.03
CA THR A 78 -8.91 -3.06 -25.23
C THR A 78 -10.09 -2.27 -24.69
N VAL A 79 -10.09 -2.04 -23.40
CA VAL A 79 -11.05 -1.13 -22.73
C VAL A 79 -10.32 0.14 -22.35
N GLU A 80 -10.82 1.28 -22.83
CA GLU A 80 -10.28 2.60 -22.52
C GLU A 80 -11.22 3.35 -21.57
N LYS A 81 -10.66 3.95 -20.53
CA LYS A 81 -11.38 4.79 -19.57
C LYS A 81 -10.65 6.13 -19.40
N GLU A 82 -11.38 7.21 -19.53
CA GLU A 82 -10.89 8.55 -19.21
C GLU A 82 -11.32 8.93 -17.79
N ILE A 83 -10.41 9.49 -17.02
CA ILE A 83 -10.62 9.85 -15.63
C ILE A 83 -10.08 11.27 -15.42
N ASP A 84 -10.93 12.13 -14.90
CA ASP A 84 -10.48 13.40 -14.35
C ASP A 84 -9.87 13.17 -12.96
N VAL A 85 -8.54 13.32 -12.85
CA VAL A 85 -7.82 13.14 -11.60
C VAL A 85 -8.28 14.12 -10.51
N ASN A 86 -8.90 15.24 -10.92
CA ASN A 86 -9.47 16.20 -9.97
C ASN A 86 -10.83 15.74 -9.41
N GLN A 87 -11.52 14.82 -10.09
CA GLN A 87 -12.71 14.17 -9.57
C GLN A 87 -12.30 12.92 -8.79
N ARG A 88 -11.79 13.10 -7.57
CA ARG A 88 -11.48 12.00 -6.69
C ARG A 88 -12.73 11.16 -6.48
N SER A 89 -12.71 9.91 -6.93
CA SER A 89 -13.79 8.97 -6.63
C SER A 89 -13.83 8.77 -5.11
N GLY A 90 -15.02 8.89 -4.54
CA GLY A 90 -15.22 8.82 -3.10
C GLY A 90 -14.51 7.60 -2.49
N VAL A 91 -13.85 7.81 -1.39
CA VAL A 91 -13.25 6.74 -0.59
C VAL A 91 -14.37 5.84 -0.08
N ASN A 92 -14.24 4.53 -0.29
CA ASN A 92 -15.21 3.57 0.22
C ASN A 92 -15.06 3.39 1.74
N GLU A 93 -16.17 3.30 2.46
CA GLU A 93 -16.13 3.03 3.92
C GLU A 93 -15.47 1.70 4.23
N ASP A 94 -15.74 0.65 3.43
CA ASP A 94 -15.14 -0.66 3.61
C ASP A 94 -13.61 -0.63 3.47
N ASP A 95 -13.09 0.16 2.51
CA ASP A 95 -11.64 0.35 2.33
C ASP A 95 -11.01 1.07 3.54
N LEU A 96 -11.72 2.03 4.14
CA LEU A 96 -11.26 2.71 5.36
C LEU A 96 -11.22 1.76 6.56
N ASP A 97 -12.27 0.95 6.73
CA ASP A 97 -12.35 -0.06 7.79
C ASP A 97 -11.22 -1.10 7.65
N GLU A 98 -10.93 -1.55 6.43
CA GLU A 98 -9.83 -2.47 6.16
C GLU A 98 -8.47 -1.85 6.50
N ARG A 99 -8.22 -0.61 6.06
CA ARG A 99 -6.98 0.12 6.37
C ARG A 99 -6.81 0.38 7.86
N LEU A 100 -7.89 0.77 8.55
CA LEU A 100 -7.85 0.94 10.01
C LEU A 100 -7.48 -0.38 10.72
N ASN A 101 -8.06 -1.49 10.29
CA ASN A 101 -7.76 -2.80 10.86
C ASN A 101 -6.33 -3.24 10.55
N GLU A 102 -5.81 -2.90 9.38
CA GLU A 102 -4.42 -3.17 9.02
C GLU A 102 -3.45 -2.34 9.86
N ALA A 103 -3.72 -1.04 10.06
CA ALA A 103 -2.91 -0.19 10.94
C ALA A 103 -2.87 -0.74 12.38
N LYS A 104 -4.02 -1.20 12.91
CA LYS A 104 -4.09 -1.87 14.21
C LYS A 104 -3.26 -3.15 14.27
N ARG A 105 -3.24 -3.94 13.20
CA ARG A 105 -2.44 -5.17 13.12
C ARG A 105 -0.94 -4.85 13.10
N LYS A 106 -0.51 -3.90 12.25
CA LYS A 106 0.89 -3.48 12.18
C LYS A 106 1.40 -2.96 13.52
N LEU A 107 0.63 -2.10 14.18
CA LEU A 107 1.00 -1.60 15.51
C LEU A 107 1.16 -2.73 16.52
N ARG A 108 0.23 -3.69 16.58
CA ARG A 108 0.34 -4.85 17.49
C ARG A 108 1.55 -5.72 17.18
N ASN A 109 1.88 -5.90 15.90
CA ASN A 109 3.06 -6.65 15.50
C ASN A 109 4.33 -5.98 16.02
N LEU A 110 4.49 -4.67 15.84
CA LEU A 110 5.62 -3.90 16.36
C LEU A 110 5.69 -3.96 17.88
N GLN A 111 4.56 -3.87 18.58
CA GLN A 111 4.49 -4.02 20.05
C GLN A 111 4.95 -5.40 20.55
N SER A 112 4.80 -6.43 19.74
CA SER A 112 5.23 -7.80 20.07
C SER A 112 6.63 -8.14 19.59
N THR A 113 7.27 -7.25 18.84
CA THR A 113 8.62 -7.43 18.32
C THR A 113 9.64 -7.13 19.41
N ASN A 114 10.53 -8.09 19.69
CA ASN A 114 11.59 -7.91 20.68
C ASN A 114 12.55 -6.82 20.22
N GLY A 115 12.89 -5.90 21.12
CA GLY A 115 13.83 -4.80 20.85
C GLY A 115 13.16 -3.50 20.39
N VAL A 116 11.89 -3.49 20.05
CA VAL A 116 11.12 -2.26 19.81
C VAL A 116 10.63 -1.71 21.16
N GLU A 117 11.06 -0.51 21.51
CA GLU A 117 10.65 0.12 22.76
C GLU A 117 9.32 0.89 22.62
N GLU A 118 8.58 1.02 23.72
CA GLU A 118 7.26 1.68 23.72
C GLU A 118 7.32 3.13 23.24
N HIS A 119 8.44 3.82 23.51
CA HIS A 119 8.59 5.22 23.09
C HIS A 119 8.70 5.36 21.56
N GLU A 120 9.23 4.36 20.85
CA GLU A 120 9.38 4.38 19.38
C GLU A 120 8.04 4.27 18.65
N ILE A 121 7.08 3.59 19.27
CA ILE A 121 5.73 3.39 18.72
C ILE A 121 4.70 4.35 19.30
N SER A 122 5.05 5.13 20.33
CA SER A 122 4.11 5.99 21.08
C SER A 122 3.38 7.01 20.20
N GLU A 123 4.09 7.58 19.23
CA GLU A 123 3.51 8.54 18.28
C GLU A 123 2.47 7.87 17.38
N ALA A 124 2.81 6.72 16.78
CA ALA A 124 1.88 5.96 15.95
C ALA A 124 0.67 5.45 16.76
N GLN A 125 0.85 5.07 18.02
CA GLN A 125 -0.23 4.71 18.93
C GLN A 125 -1.17 5.89 19.16
N SER A 126 -0.62 7.10 19.41
CA SER A 126 -1.40 8.30 19.63
C SER A 126 -2.21 8.68 18.40
N MET A 127 -1.58 8.64 17.21
CA MET A 127 -2.24 8.90 15.94
C MET A 127 -3.39 7.92 15.70
N LEU A 128 -3.15 6.63 15.89
CA LEU A 128 -4.16 5.60 15.68
C LEU A 128 -5.32 5.71 16.68
N LYS A 129 -5.04 6.07 17.92
CA LYS A 129 -6.07 6.32 18.95
C LYS A 129 -6.96 7.49 18.57
N ASP A 130 -6.38 8.58 18.05
CA ASP A 130 -7.13 9.74 17.59
C ASP A 130 -8.03 9.39 16.39
N ILE A 131 -7.50 8.67 15.40
CA ILE A 131 -8.28 8.18 14.26
C ILE A 131 -9.46 7.33 14.73
N ILE A 132 -9.24 6.37 15.63
CA ILE A 132 -10.30 5.51 16.16
C ILE A 132 -11.40 6.33 16.83
N GLY A 133 -11.02 7.38 17.59
CA GLY A 133 -11.97 8.24 18.28
C GLY A 133 -12.90 9.04 17.36
N ARG A 134 -12.43 9.38 16.15
CA ARG A 134 -13.18 10.17 15.15
C ARG A 134 -13.85 9.31 14.07
N PHE A 135 -13.46 8.06 13.93
CA PHE A 135 -13.75 7.21 12.78
C PHE A 135 -15.24 7.14 12.45
N ASP A 136 -16.08 6.78 13.44
CA ASP A 136 -17.51 6.62 13.21
C ASP A 136 -18.24 7.94 12.93
N GLY A 137 -17.70 9.05 13.42
CA GLY A 137 -18.26 10.37 13.17
C GLY A 137 -17.90 10.93 11.79
N GLU A 138 -16.75 10.57 11.25
CA GLU A 138 -16.22 11.14 10.02
C GLU A 138 -16.42 10.25 8.78
N LYS A 139 -16.46 8.92 8.93
CA LYS A 139 -16.53 7.98 7.80
C LYS A 139 -17.78 8.13 6.91
N GLY A 140 -18.85 8.75 7.42
CA GLY A 140 -20.09 8.98 6.67
C GLY A 140 -20.07 10.19 5.73
N SER A 141 -19.06 11.05 5.77
CA SER A 141 -18.94 12.23 4.90
C SER A 141 -17.71 12.13 3.99
N GLU A 142 -17.78 12.69 2.78
CA GLU A 142 -16.66 12.64 1.83
C GLU A 142 -15.40 13.34 2.39
N ASP A 143 -15.56 14.52 2.99
CA ASP A 143 -14.45 15.24 3.62
C ASP A 143 -13.86 14.44 4.79
N GLY A 144 -14.70 13.84 5.62
CA GLY A 144 -14.28 13.01 6.74
C GLY A 144 -13.49 11.78 6.27
N LYS A 145 -13.97 11.09 5.24
CA LYS A 145 -13.26 9.96 4.63
C LYS A 145 -11.87 10.36 4.13
N MET A 146 -11.77 11.52 3.47
CA MET A 146 -10.49 12.04 2.98
C MET A 146 -9.52 12.35 4.12
N HIS A 147 -10.01 12.96 5.21
CA HIS A 147 -9.20 13.23 6.41
C HIS A 147 -8.72 11.92 7.05
N LEU A 148 -9.63 10.97 7.27
CA LEU A 148 -9.28 9.65 7.82
C LEU A 148 -8.25 8.93 6.98
N LEU A 149 -8.39 8.95 5.64
CA LEU A 149 -7.43 8.33 4.74
C LEU A 149 -6.04 8.97 4.84
N ALA A 150 -5.97 10.30 4.88
CA ALA A 150 -4.71 11.03 5.02
C ALA A 150 -4.02 10.73 6.37
N ASP A 151 -4.80 10.66 7.45
CA ASP A 151 -4.26 10.37 8.77
C ASP A 151 -3.83 8.90 8.92
N LEU A 152 -4.59 7.96 8.34
CA LEU A 152 -4.18 6.55 8.26
C LEU A 152 -2.86 6.40 7.48
N ARG A 153 -2.71 7.10 6.35
CA ARG A 153 -1.46 7.09 5.58
C ARG A 153 -0.28 7.58 6.42
N ARG A 154 -0.43 8.70 7.13
CA ARG A 154 0.63 9.21 8.03
C ARG A 154 0.98 8.19 9.11
N THR A 155 -0.03 7.53 9.67
CA THR A 155 0.19 6.47 10.66
C THR A 155 0.97 5.31 10.07
N PHE A 156 0.64 4.86 8.86
CA PHE A 156 1.39 3.80 8.17
C PHE A 156 2.84 4.19 7.88
N LEU A 157 3.08 5.41 7.44
CA LEU A 157 4.44 5.91 7.22
C LEU A 157 5.24 5.89 8.53
N LYS A 158 4.63 6.31 9.63
CA LYS A 158 5.28 6.28 10.94
C LYS A 158 5.59 4.86 11.42
N LEU A 159 4.65 3.93 11.26
CA LEU A 159 4.87 2.51 11.57
C LEU A 159 6.00 1.91 10.72
N LYS A 160 6.07 2.29 9.43
CA LYS A 160 7.15 1.84 8.55
C LYS A 160 8.52 2.40 8.94
N GLU A 161 8.58 3.67 9.35
CA GLU A 161 9.82 4.27 9.86
C GLU A 161 10.36 3.49 11.07
N THR A 162 9.50 3.17 12.02
CA THR A 162 9.86 2.36 13.20
C THR A 162 10.30 0.95 12.81
N GLU A 163 9.58 0.30 11.90
CA GLU A 163 9.92 -1.03 11.39
C GLU A 163 11.32 -1.04 10.74
N ASN A 164 11.58 -0.08 9.85
CA ASN A 164 12.87 0.05 9.17
C ASN A 164 14.02 0.36 10.15
N ALA A 165 13.80 1.23 11.13
CA ALA A 165 14.82 1.55 12.13
C ALA A 165 15.20 0.31 12.94
N HIS A 166 14.21 -0.46 13.37
CA HIS A 166 14.44 -1.71 14.10
C HIS A 166 15.16 -2.78 13.25
N GLU A 167 14.81 -2.93 11.97
CA GLU A 167 15.50 -3.84 11.06
C GLU A 167 16.97 -3.46 10.90
N TRP A 168 17.28 -2.18 10.79
CA TRP A 168 18.65 -1.68 10.70
C TRP A 168 19.46 -1.98 11.97
N ASP A 169 18.91 -1.72 13.14
CA ASP A 169 19.60 -1.97 14.42
C ASP A 169 19.87 -3.46 14.61
N THR A 170 18.94 -4.31 14.19
CA THR A 170 19.11 -5.77 14.21
C THR A 170 20.22 -6.22 13.29
N LEU A 171 20.22 -5.75 12.04
CA LEU A 171 21.25 -6.08 11.03
C LEU A 171 22.63 -5.56 11.46
N GLU A 172 22.73 -4.37 12.02
CA GLU A 172 23.99 -3.82 12.54
C GLU A 172 24.55 -4.70 13.67
N THR A 173 23.68 -5.13 14.57
CA THR A 173 24.05 -6.01 15.69
C THR A 173 24.56 -7.36 15.19
N GLU A 174 23.82 -8.01 14.29
CA GLU A 174 24.21 -9.28 13.68
C GLU A 174 25.54 -9.18 12.94
N LEU A 175 25.76 -8.09 12.20
CA LEU A 175 26.99 -7.85 11.45
C LEU A 175 28.19 -7.66 12.39
N ARG A 176 28.02 -6.94 13.50
CA ARG A 176 29.07 -6.77 14.53
C ARG A 176 29.42 -8.10 15.17
N GLU A 177 28.43 -8.90 15.55
CA GLU A 177 28.67 -10.22 16.14
C GLU A 177 29.40 -11.16 15.18
N GLU A 178 29.07 -11.09 13.88
CA GLU A 178 29.76 -11.89 12.86
C GLU A 178 31.19 -11.42 12.68
N PHE A 179 31.42 -10.10 12.66
CA PHE A 179 32.78 -9.53 12.57
C PHE A 179 33.64 -9.97 13.77
N ASP A 180 33.11 -9.87 14.99
CA ASP A 180 33.80 -10.30 16.20
C ASP A 180 34.15 -11.81 16.18
N ARG A 181 33.23 -12.63 15.67
CA ARG A 181 33.49 -14.08 15.47
C ARG A 181 34.60 -14.33 14.47
N MET A 182 34.61 -13.62 13.37
CA MET A 182 35.66 -13.71 12.34
C MET A 182 37.03 -13.24 12.87
N GLU A 183 37.07 -12.14 13.62
CA GLU A 183 38.30 -11.61 14.22
C GLU A 183 38.88 -12.61 15.24
N LYS A 184 38.03 -13.17 16.09
CA LYS A 184 38.45 -14.20 17.05
C LYS A 184 39.01 -15.44 16.35
N ALA A 185 38.31 -15.96 15.32
CA ALA A 185 38.77 -17.09 14.55
C ALA A 185 40.13 -16.83 13.85
N ASN A 186 40.31 -15.61 13.32
CA ASN A 186 41.56 -15.21 12.71
C ASN A 186 42.71 -15.13 13.73
N ASN A 187 42.48 -14.59 14.91
CA ASN A 187 43.45 -14.54 16.00
C ASN A 187 43.82 -15.94 16.52
N ASP A 188 42.83 -16.86 16.61
CA ASP A 188 43.04 -18.26 17.02
C ASP A 188 43.87 -19.04 15.99
N LEU A 189 43.81 -18.68 14.71
CA LEU A 189 44.63 -19.25 13.65
C LEU A 189 46.03 -18.66 13.55
N GLY A 190 46.39 -17.65 14.39
CA GLY A 190 47.66 -16.98 14.38
C GLY A 190 47.92 -16.12 13.13
N MET A 191 46.83 -15.81 12.39
CA MET A 191 46.88 -14.92 11.24
C MET A 191 46.63 -13.47 11.71
N SER A 192 47.50 -12.57 11.38
CA SER A 192 47.28 -11.13 11.58
C SER A 192 46.48 -10.60 10.40
N LEU A 193 45.34 -10.01 10.64
CA LEU A 193 44.66 -9.21 9.63
C LEU A 193 45.53 -8.00 9.29
N ILE A 194 45.99 -7.95 8.06
CA ILE A 194 46.73 -6.80 7.51
C ILE A 194 45.71 -5.79 6.97
#